data_424788b41a2b45d97757921d30a1171e
#
_entry.id   424788b41a2b45d97757921d30a1171e
#
_cell.length_a   1.000
_cell.length_b   1.000
_cell.length_c   1.000
_cell.angle_alpha   90.00
_cell.angle_beta   90.00
_cell.angle_gamma   90.00
#
_symmetry.space_group_name_H-M   'P 1'
#
loop_
_entity.id
_entity.type
_entity.pdbx_description
1 polymer ?
#
loop_
_entity_poly.entity_id
_entity_poly.type
_entity_poly.pdbx_seq_one_letter_code
_entity_poly.pdbx_strand_id
1 'polypeptide(L)'
;LFALSVLACNNKKSDVLFSEVENSGINFENKLTNDKDFNIFTYRNFYNGAGVATGDLNNDGLPEVFFISNQGNNTLYLNKGNLQFEDISAKAGFTEKKQWSTGVVLVDINADGWLDIYVCNAGNMFDSSLRRNQLFINNHNLTFTEKAAEYGLDNDGYSTHASFFDYDLDG
;
A
#
# COMPACT_ATOMS: atom_id res chain seq x y z
N LEU A 1 5.60 56.94 -39.12
CA LEU A 1 6.27 55.83 -38.42
C LEU A 1 5.38 55.38 -37.27
N PHE A 2 4.72 54.21 -37.42
CA PHE A 2 3.97 53.56 -36.34
C PHE A 2 4.89 52.54 -35.67
N ALA A 3 5.16 52.72 -34.38
CA ALA A 3 5.87 51.73 -33.58
C ALA A 3 4.83 50.72 -33.03
N LEU A 4 4.88 49.48 -33.50
CA LEU A 4 4.17 48.36 -32.91
C LEU A 4 4.90 47.94 -31.61
N SER A 5 4.32 48.23 -30.45
CA SER A 5 4.76 47.65 -29.19
C SER A 5 4.23 46.20 -29.08
N VAL A 6 5.12 45.22 -29.19
CA VAL A 6 4.81 43.84 -28.91
C VAL A 6 4.78 43.65 -27.38
N LEU A 7 3.58 43.54 -26.84
CA LEU A 7 3.39 43.12 -25.47
C LEU A 7 3.72 41.61 -25.37
N ALA A 8 4.91 41.29 -24.91
CA ALA A 8 5.26 39.91 -24.50
C ALA A 8 4.43 39.53 -23.27
N CYS A 9 3.51 38.58 -23.40
CA CYS A 9 2.89 37.93 -22.26
C CYS A 9 3.99 37.24 -21.45
N ASN A 10 4.25 37.81 -20.28
CA ASN A 10 5.08 37.12 -19.27
C ASN A 10 4.27 35.92 -18.79
N ASN A 11 4.59 34.70 -19.26
CA ASN A 11 4.10 33.47 -18.69
C ASN A 11 4.63 33.42 -17.25
N LYS A 12 3.80 33.87 -16.28
CA LYS A 12 4.00 33.48 -14.90
C LYS A 12 4.01 31.95 -14.90
N LYS A 13 5.17 31.32 -14.57
CA LYS A 13 5.18 29.93 -14.15
C LYS A 13 4.11 29.83 -13.05
N SER A 14 3.05 29.07 -13.31
CA SER A 14 2.14 28.67 -12.23
C SER A 14 3.02 27.97 -11.20
N ASP A 15 2.92 28.39 -9.93
CA ASP A 15 3.50 27.63 -8.82
C ASP A 15 2.75 26.30 -8.77
N VAL A 16 3.27 25.30 -9.48
CA VAL A 16 2.70 23.95 -9.51
C VAL A 16 3.13 23.30 -8.22
N LEU A 17 2.17 23.08 -7.31
CA LEU A 17 2.42 22.45 -6.00
C LEU A 17 2.76 20.95 -6.13
N PHE A 18 2.28 20.30 -7.19
CA PHE A 18 2.53 18.89 -7.49
C PHE A 18 2.95 18.75 -8.95
N SER A 19 3.90 17.90 -9.19
CA SER A 19 4.33 17.51 -10.54
C SER A 19 4.31 15.99 -10.66
N GLU A 20 3.94 15.50 -11.82
CA GLU A 20 4.07 14.08 -12.14
C GLU A 20 5.54 13.69 -12.20
N VAL A 21 5.86 12.52 -11.62
CA VAL A 21 7.20 11.93 -11.67
C VAL A 21 7.18 10.87 -12.75
N GLU A 22 7.73 11.20 -13.90
CA GLU A 22 7.90 10.26 -15.01
C GLU A 22 9.01 9.25 -14.69
N ASN A 23 8.81 7.99 -15.10
CA ASN A 23 9.82 6.92 -15.00
C ASN A 23 10.31 6.65 -13.56
N SER A 24 9.42 6.77 -12.57
CA SER A 24 9.75 6.48 -11.16
C SER A 24 10.10 5.01 -10.90
N GLY A 25 9.77 4.09 -11.81
CA GLY A 25 9.86 2.64 -11.62
C GLY A 25 8.60 2.03 -10.99
N ILE A 26 7.67 2.84 -10.47
CA ILE A 26 6.38 2.37 -9.97
C ILE A 26 5.43 2.16 -11.15
N ASN A 27 4.93 0.92 -11.29
CA ASN A 27 3.98 0.52 -12.33
C ASN A 27 2.79 -0.28 -11.79
N PHE A 28 2.47 -0.08 -10.51
CA PHE A 28 1.37 -0.78 -9.84
C PHE A 28 0.00 -0.41 -10.45
N GLU A 29 -0.81 -1.43 -10.69
CA GLU A 29 -2.20 -1.29 -11.13
C GLU A 29 -3.12 -2.15 -10.24
N ASN A 30 -4.09 -1.53 -9.57
CA ASN A 30 -5.16 -2.26 -8.88
C ASN A 30 -6.29 -2.60 -9.86
N LYS A 31 -6.09 -3.63 -10.67
CA LYS A 31 -7.03 -4.05 -11.69
C LYS A 31 -8.14 -4.93 -11.11
N LEU A 32 -9.38 -4.60 -11.44
CA LEU A 32 -10.56 -5.34 -11.03
C LEU A 32 -11.22 -6.02 -12.22
N THR A 33 -11.61 -7.28 -12.03
CA THR A 33 -12.38 -8.06 -13.00
C THR A 33 -13.68 -8.51 -12.36
N ASN A 34 -14.81 -8.09 -12.93
CA ASN A 34 -16.12 -8.56 -12.52
C ASN A 34 -16.33 -9.98 -12.99
N ASP A 35 -16.93 -10.82 -12.16
CA ASP A 35 -17.47 -12.10 -12.57
C ASP A 35 -18.94 -12.23 -12.14
N LYS A 36 -19.56 -13.38 -12.48
CA LYS A 36 -20.97 -13.63 -12.20
C LYS A 36 -21.30 -13.60 -10.72
N ASP A 37 -20.41 -14.13 -9.89
CA ASP A 37 -20.65 -14.38 -8.47
C ASP A 37 -20.04 -13.32 -7.57
N PHE A 38 -19.04 -12.53 -8.07
CA PHE A 38 -18.36 -11.49 -7.34
C PHE A 38 -18.22 -10.20 -8.16
N ASN A 39 -19.09 -9.22 -7.84
CA ASN A 39 -19.21 -7.94 -8.53
C ASN A 39 -19.90 -6.91 -7.62
N ILE A 40 -20.14 -5.70 -8.11
CA ILE A 40 -20.77 -4.61 -7.33
C ILE A 40 -22.15 -4.95 -6.76
N PHE A 41 -22.92 -5.83 -7.40
CA PHE A 41 -24.26 -6.21 -6.92
C PHE A 41 -24.19 -7.22 -5.78
N THR A 42 -23.15 -8.04 -5.73
CA THR A 42 -22.94 -9.04 -4.66
C THR A 42 -22.05 -8.50 -3.54
N TYR A 43 -21.14 -7.58 -3.84
CA TYR A 43 -20.25 -6.94 -2.86
C TYR A 43 -20.21 -5.42 -3.07
N ARG A 44 -20.91 -4.67 -2.23
CA ARG A 44 -21.08 -3.20 -2.36
C ARG A 44 -19.77 -2.42 -2.38
N ASN A 45 -18.72 -2.93 -1.72
CA ASN A 45 -17.42 -2.28 -1.64
C ASN A 45 -16.47 -2.68 -2.78
N PHE A 46 -16.99 -3.27 -3.87
CA PHE A 46 -16.21 -3.80 -4.97
C PHE A 46 -15.28 -2.75 -5.62
N TYR A 47 -15.72 -1.51 -5.71
CA TYR A 47 -14.96 -0.41 -6.31
C TYR A 47 -14.36 0.58 -5.30
N ASN A 48 -14.30 0.21 -4.01
CA ASN A 48 -13.73 1.13 -3.01
C ASN A 48 -12.20 1.30 -3.11
N GLY A 49 -11.56 0.51 -3.96
CA GLY A 49 -10.11 0.53 -4.11
C GLY A 49 -9.38 -0.29 -3.03
N ALA A 50 -8.09 -0.13 -3.02
CA ALA A 50 -7.19 -0.75 -2.06
C ALA A 50 -6.43 0.35 -1.28
N GLY A 51 -5.24 0.07 -0.78
CA GLY A 51 -4.49 1.02 0.03
C GLY A 51 -3.03 1.11 -0.36
N VAL A 52 -2.38 2.12 0.19
CA VAL A 52 -0.93 2.34 0.10
C VAL A 52 -0.40 2.75 1.47
N ALA A 53 0.77 2.24 1.82
CA ALA A 53 1.53 2.69 2.97
C ALA A 53 2.96 3.05 2.57
N THR A 54 3.54 4.02 3.26
CA THR A 54 4.93 4.42 3.05
C THR A 54 5.65 4.47 4.39
N GLY A 55 6.85 3.92 4.45
CA GLY A 55 7.70 3.92 5.64
C GLY A 55 9.04 3.31 5.36
N ASP A 56 10.01 3.63 6.20
CA ASP A 56 11.37 3.10 6.11
C ASP A 56 11.39 1.67 6.67
N LEU A 57 11.33 0.68 5.78
CA LEU A 57 11.25 -0.73 6.11
C LEU A 57 12.62 -1.41 6.25
N ASN A 58 13.70 -0.70 5.91
CA ASN A 58 15.06 -1.22 5.95
C ASN A 58 16.02 -0.36 6.79
N ASN A 59 15.50 0.70 7.44
CA ASN A 59 16.20 1.65 8.28
C ASN A 59 17.38 2.36 7.57
N ASP A 60 17.21 2.65 6.25
CA ASP A 60 18.20 3.39 5.45
C ASP A 60 17.91 4.90 5.32
N GLY A 61 16.79 5.36 5.87
CA GLY A 61 16.33 6.75 5.82
C GLY A 61 15.52 7.09 4.57
N LEU A 62 15.24 6.13 3.68
CA LEU A 62 14.44 6.31 2.48
C LEU A 62 13.15 5.48 2.59
N PRO A 63 11.96 6.11 2.64
CA PRO A 63 10.72 5.35 2.81
C PRO A 63 10.39 4.51 1.57
N GLU A 64 10.10 3.22 1.79
CA GLU A 64 9.52 2.30 0.83
C GLU A 64 8.06 2.63 0.58
N VAL A 65 7.52 2.08 -0.52
CA VAL A 65 6.10 2.16 -0.86
C VAL A 65 5.51 0.76 -0.98
N PHE A 66 4.50 0.48 -0.17
CA PHE A 66 3.78 -0.78 -0.20
C PHE A 66 2.35 -0.57 -0.67
N PHE A 67 2.01 -1.09 -1.84
CA PHE A 67 0.66 -1.10 -2.38
C PHE A 67 -0.03 -2.42 -2.07
N ILE A 68 -1.28 -2.34 -1.65
CA ILE A 68 -2.15 -3.50 -1.57
C ILE A 68 -3.14 -3.51 -2.72
N SER A 69 -3.57 -4.69 -3.14
CA SER A 69 -4.49 -4.88 -4.24
C SER A 69 -5.73 -5.64 -3.81
N ASN A 70 -6.87 -5.38 -4.45
CA ASN A 70 -8.10 -6.13 -4.21
C ASN A 70 -8.02 -7.54 -4.83
N GLN A 71 -7.66 -7.66 -6.09
CA GLN A 71 -7.59 -8.95 -6.80
C GLN A 71 -6.17 -9.37 -7.21
N GLY A 72 -5.26 -8.41 -7.37
CA GLY A 72 -3.85 -8.67 -7.68
C GLY A 72 -3.00 -8.92 -6.44
N ASN A 73 -1.70 -9.13 -6.62
CA ASN A 73 -0.75 -9.24 -5.52
C ASN A 73 -0.49 -7.87 -4.86
N ASN A 74 -0.16 -7.89 -3.60
CA ASN A 74 0.41 -6.74 -2.92
C ASN A 74 1.84 -6.52 -3.44
N THR A 75 2.28 -5.27 -3.54
CA THR A 75 3.55 -4.94 -4.20
C THR A 75 4.39 -4.02 -3.33
N LEU A 76 5.63 -4.41 -3.08
CA LEU A 76 6.62 -3.63 -2.33
C LEU A 76 7.65 -3.02 -3.26
N TYR A 77 7.78 -1.70 -3.21
CA TYR A 77 8.77 -0.93 -3.95
C TYR A 77 9.84 -0.40 -3.02
N LEU A 78 11.08 -0.84 -3.24
CA LEU A 78 12.28 -0.31 -2.58
C LEU A 78 12.62 1.07 -3.13
N ASN A 79 12.81 2.03 -2.25
CA ASN A 79 13.25 3.37 -2.60
C ASN A 79 14.76 3.40 -2.86
N LYS A 80 15.16 3.81 -4.06
CA LYS A 80 16.58 3.94 -4.46
C LYS A 80 17.11 5.38 -4.33
N GLY A 81 16.30 6.27 -3.75
CA GLY A 81 16.56 7.70 -3.74
C GLY A 81 16.14 8.39 -5.05
N ASN A 82 16.07 9.71 -5.01
CA ASN A 82 15.71 10.55 -6.17
C ASN A 82 14.37 10.18 -6.84
N LEU A 83 13.39 9.70 -6.05
CA LEU A 83 12.08 9.22 -6.51
C LEU A 83 12.18 8.06 -7.52
N GLN A 84 13.20 7.23 -7.40
CA GLN A 84 13.37 6.00 -8.17
C GLN A 84 13.07 4.80 -7.27
N PHE A 85 12.28 3.86 -7.78
CA PHE A 85 11.79 2.72 -7.03
C PHE A 85 12.02 1.42 -7.82
N GLU A 86 12.27 0.33 -7.09
CA GLU A 86 12.47 -1.01 -7.62
C GLU A 86 11.43 -1.95 -7.03
N ASP A 87 10.70 -2.70 -7.86
CA ASP A 87 9.79 -3.74 -7.39
C ASP A 87 10.58 -4.91 -6.81
N ILE A 88 10.47 -5.10 -5.50
CA ILE A 88 11.11 -6.20 -4.76
C ILE A 88 10.11 -7.21 -4.21
N SER A 89 8.86 -7.17 -4.66
CA SER A 89 7.75 -7.99 -4.13
C SER A 89 8.07 -9.47 -4.10
N ALA A 90 8.70 -10.00 -5.16
CA ALA A 90 9.09 -11.41 -5.22
C ALA A 90 10.13 -11.77 -4.16
N LYS A 91 11.13 -10.91 -3.95
CA LYS A 91 12.15 -11.09 -2.90
C LYS A 91 11.54 -10.98 -1.51
N ALA A 92 10.61 -10.07 -1.33
CA ALA A 92 9.95 -9.79 -0.04
C ALA A 92 8.92 -10.87 0.35
N GLY A 93 8.49 -11.72 -0.59
CA GLY A 93 7.52 -12.79 -0.34
C GLY A 93 6.07 -12.47 -0.73
N PHE A 94 5.84 -11.38 -1.47
CA PHE A 94 4.49 -10.93 -1.89
C PHE A 94 4.15 -11.42 -3.32
N THR A 95 4.31 -12.72 -3.60
CA THR A 95 4.14 -13.29 -4.95
C THR A 95 2.77 -13.91 -5.20
N GLU A 96 2.09 -14.36 -4.14
CA GLU A 96 0.79 -15.03 -4.26
C GLU A 96 -0.17 -14.51 -3.20
N LYS A 97 -1.39 -14.20 -3.62
CA LYS A 97 -2.44 -13.71 -2.75
C LYS A 97 -3.82 -14.20 -3.21
N LYS A 98 -4.65 -14.56 -2.24
CA LYS A 98 -6.06 -14.94 -2.44
C LYS A 98 -7.03 -13.98 -1.78
N GLN A 99 -6.56 -13.14 -0.88
CA GLN A 99 -7.34 -12.20 -0.10
C GLN A 99 -7.68 -10.95 -0.91
N TRP A 100 -8.79 -10.33 -0.59
CA TRP A 100 -9.19 -9.01 -1.06
C TRP A 100 -8.71 -7.98 -0.05
N SER A 101 -7.55 -7.36 -0.28
CA SER A 101 -6.98 -6.37 0.63
C SER A 101 -7.66 -5.02 0.49
N THR A 102 -7.89 -4.34 1.62
CA THR A 102 -8.71 -3.13 1.73
C THR A 102 -8.02 -1.99 2.46
N GLY A 103 -7.14 -2.30 3.40
CA GLY A 103 -6.38 -1.32 4.17
C GLY A 103 -5.01 -1.84 4.55
N VAL A 104 -4.06 -0.95 4.76
CA VAL A 104 -2.70 -1.28 5.19
C VAL A 104 -2.19 -0.23 6.16
N VAL A 105 -1.46 -0.67 7.17
CA VAL A 105 -0.74 0.19 8.11
C VAL A 105 0.63 -0.41 8.41
N LEU A 106 1.60 0.47 8.61
CA LEU A 106 2.94 0.11 9.09
C LEU A 106 2.99 0.38 10.60
N VAL A 107 3.55 -0.56 11.34
CA VAL A 107 3.66 -0.51 12.80
C VAL A 107 4.87 -1.34 13.22
N ASP A 108 5.61 -0.90 14.21
CA ASP A 108 6.58 -1.73 14.93
C ASP A 108 5.81 -2.45 16.04
N ILE A 109 5.28 -3.68 15.73
CA ILE A 109 4.36 -4.37 16.64
C ILE A 109 5.08 -5.13 17.76
N ASN A 110 6.37 -5.39 17.58
CA ASN A 110 7.19 -6.15 18.52
C ASN A 110 8.24 -5.28 19.23
N ALA A 111 8.24 -3.96 18.97
CA ALA A 111 9.14 -2.95 19.53
C ALA A 111 10.64 -3.27 19.25
N ASP A 112 10.95 -3.83 18.07
CA ASP A 112 12.32 -4.15 17.67
C ASP A 112 13.01 -3.02 16.87
N GLY A 113 12.29 -1.92 16.61
CA GLY A 113 12.78 -0.76 15.87
C GLY A 113 12.66 -0.89 14.36
N TRP A 114 11.96 -1.93 13.86
CA TRP A 114 11.68 -2.14 12.45
C TRP A 114 10.16 -2.11 12.19
N LEU A 115 9.75 -1.45 11.12
CA LEU A 115 8.33 -1.41 10.78
C LEU A 115 7.88 -2.76 10.20
N ASP A 116 6.78 -3.28 10.75
CA ASP A 116 6.01 -4.41 10.25
C ASP A 116 4.85 -3.93 9.40
N ILE A 117 4.20 -4.84 8.67
CA ILE A 117 3.11 -4.52 7.75
C ILE A 117 1.84 -5.26 8.19
N TYR A 118 0.80 -4.51 8.55
CA TYR A 118 -0.53 -5.08 8.82
C TYR A 118 -1.49 -4.80 7.69
N VAL A 119 -2.10 -5.84 7.13
CA VAL A 119 -3.03 -5.78 6.00
C VAL A 119 -4.42 -6.21 6.42
N CYS A 120 -5.38 -5.32 6.25
CA CYS A 120 -6.81 -5.60 6.40
C CYS A 120 -7.34 -6.27 5.14
N ASN A 121 -8.16 -7.31 5.30
CA ASN A 121 -8.79 -8.04 4.23
C ASN A 121 -10.31 -8.10 4.40
N ALA A 122 -11.03 -8.20 3.26
CA ALA A 122 -12.48 -8.31 3.19
C ALA A 122 -12.91 -9.10 1.95
N GLY A 123 -14.05 -8.79 1.38
CA GLY A 123 -14.51 -9.20 0.05
C GLY A 123 -15.16 -10.56 -0.02
N ASN A 124 -14.49 -11.63 0.33
CA ASN A 124 -15.06 -12.97 0.17
C ASN A 124 -16.25 -13.21 1.13
N MET A 125 -17.43 -13.44 0.57
CA MET A 125 -18.66 -13.63 1.36
C MET A 125 -18.86 -15.08 1.82
N PHE A 126 -18.21 -16.05 1.16
CA PHE A 126 -18.46 -17.47 1.34
C PHE A 126 -17.39 -18.17 2.17
N ASP A 127 -16.16 -17.66 2.13
CA ASP A 127 -15.02 -18.26 2.84
C ASP A 127 -14.35 -17.20 3.73
N SER A 128 -14.55 -17.32 5.04
CA SER A 128 -13.98 -16.39 6.01
C SER A 128 -12.46 -16.48 6.07
N SER A 129 -11.88 -17.63 5.75
CA SER A 129 -10.41 -17.79 5.74
C SER A 129 -9.73 -16.86 4.72
N LEU A 130 -10.44 -16.48 3.66
CA LEU A 130 -9.98 -15.52 2.65
C LEU A 130 -10.18 -14.05 3.05
N ARG A 131 -10.78 -13.79 4.22
CA ARG A 131 -10.89 -12.44 4.81
C ARG A 131 -9.93 -12.21 5.96
N ARG A 132 -9.17 -13.23 6.38
CA ARG A 132 -8.24 -13.07 7.50
C ARG A 132 -7.26 -11.95 7.23
N ASN A 133 -7.16 -11.04 8.20
CA ASN A 133 -6.13 -10.02 8.19
C ASN A 133 -4.75 -10.67 8.30
N GLN A 134 -3.74 -9.99 7.82
CA GLN A 134 -2.37 -10.49 7.78
C GLN A 134 -1.42 -9.53 8.49
N LEU A 135 -0.49 -10.09 9.26
CA LEU A 135 0.60 -9.36 9.89
C LEU A 135 1.92 -9.92 9.38
N PHE A 136 2.67 -9.10 8.68
CA PHE A 136 3.96 -9.46 8.12
C PHE A 136 5.07 -8.86 8.98
N ILE A 137 5.71 -9.69 9.81
CA ILE A 137 6.85 -9.29 10.65
C ILE A 137 8.09 -9.14 9.79
N ASN A 138 8.77 -8.02 9.94
CA ASN A 138 10.01 -7.70 9.22
C ASN A 138 11.18 -8.57 9.70
N ASN A 139 11.86 -9.25 8.78
CA ASN A 139 13.02 -10.07 9.09
C ASN A 139 14.35 -9.27 9.00
N HIS A 140 14.30 -7.93 8.99
CA HIS A 140 15.45 -7.00 8.93
C HIS A 140 16.29 -7.09 7.64
N ASN A 141 15.74 -7.64 6.57
CA ASN A 141 16.44 -7.87 5.30
C ASN A 141 15.55 -7.67 4.07
N LEU A 142 14.42 -6.92 4.24
CA LEU A 142 13.38 -6.73 3.22
C LEU A 142 12.67 -8.03 2.83
N THR A 143 12.66 -9.04 3.72
CA THR A 143 11.73 -10.17 3.65
C THR A 143 10.83 -10.16 4.87
N PHE A 144 9.67 -10.80 4.78
CA PHE A 144 8.66 -10.74 5.82
C PHE A 144 8.11 -12.13 6.12
N THR A 145 7.69 -12.35 7.38
CA THR A 145 7.04 -13.58 7.82
C THR A 145 5.63 -13.29 8.31
N GLU A 146 4.63 -13.95 7.74
CA GLU A 146 3.23 -13.80 8.16
C GLU A 146 3.02 -14.44 9.54
N LYS A 147 2.48 -13.68 10.51
CA LYS A 147 2.30 -14.07 11.90
C LYS A 147 1.01 -13.56 12.55
N ALA A 148 0.00 -13.17 11.78
CA ALA A 148 -1.24 -12.59 12.34
C ALA A 148 -1.90 -13.53 13.37
N ALA A 149 -1.96 -14.83 13.08
CA ALA A 149 -2.53 -15.81 14.00
C ALA A 149 -1.73 -15.96 15.30
N GLU A 150 -0.39 -15.86 15.26
CA GLU A 150 0.49 -15.91 16.43
C GLU A 150 0.24 -14.73 17.37
N TYR A 151 -0.05 -13.54 16.79
CA TYR A 151 -0.36 -12.31 17.53
C TYR A 151 -1.86 -12.14 17.86
N GLY A 152 -2.73 -13.06 17.43
CA GLY A 152 -4.18 -12.94 17.61
C GLY A 152 -4.81 -11.82 16.79
N LEU A 153 -4.19 -11.44 15.69
CA LEU A 153 -4.58 -10.34 14.81
C LEU A 153 -5.14 -10.80 13.46
N ASP A 154 -5.41 -12.10 13.30
CA ASP A 154 -5.94 -12.72 12.08
C ASP A 154 -7.48 -12.64 11.98
N ASN A 155 -8.07 -11.52 12.38
CA ASN A 155 -9.52 -11.31 12.34
C ASN A 155 -10.06 -11.62 10.93
N ASP A 156 -11.15 -12.41 10.86
CA ASP A 156 -11.78 -12.86 9.61
C ASP A 156 -13.09 -12.12 9.29
N GLY A 157 -13.35 -10.98 9.93
CA GLY A 157 -14.43 -10.06 9.64
C GLY A 157 -14.25 -9.33 8.32
N TYR A 158 -15.04 -8.27 8.12
CA TYR A 158 -14.90 -7.36 6.96
C TYR A 158 -14.09 -6.14 7.38
N SER A 159 -12.78 -6.31 7.46
CA SER A 159 -11.88 -5.23 7.87
C SER A 159 -11.64 -4.27 6.71
N THR A 160 -11.62 -2.96 6.99
CA THR A 160 -11.35 -1.92 5.97
C THR A 160 -10.15 -1.06 6.30
N HIS A 161 -9.83 -0.92 7.58
CA HIS A 161 -8.69 -0.16 8.07
C HIS A 161 -8.34 -0.62 9.48
N ALA A 162 -7.10 -0.38 9.91
CA ALA A 162 -6.63 -0.56 11.27
C ALA A 162 -5.82 0.65 11.73
N SER A 163 -5.78 0.87 13.03
CA SER A 163 -4.89 1.83 13.67
C SER A 163 -4.29 1.18 14.90
N PHE A 164 -2.99 1.35 15.08
CA PHE A 164 -2.27 0.88 16.24
C PHE A 164 -1.83 2.09 17.08
N PHE A 165 -1.95 1.98 18.36
CA PHE A 165 -1.46 2.99 19.30
C PHE A 165 -1.24 2.33 20.66
N ASP A 166 -0.24 2.83 21.38
CA ASP A 166 0.03 2.44 22.75
C ASP A 166 -0.99 3.11 23.66
N TYR A 167 -1.91 2.29 24.24
CA TYR A 167 -3.05 2.78 25.00
C TYR A 167 -2.66 3.25 26.41
N ASP A 168 -1.76 2.58 27.05
CA ASP A 168 -1.38 2.77 28.45
C ASP A 168 0.09 3.19 28.63
N LEU A 169 0.81 3.39 27.53
CA LEU A 169 2.19 3.86 27.48
C LEU A 169 3.17 2.89 28.14
N ASP A 170 2.93 1.61 27.99
CA ASP A 170 3.82 0.56 28.48
C ASP A 170 4.74 -0.04 27.39
N GLY A 171 4.60 0.43 26.13
CA GLY A 171 5.40 0.03 24.96
C GLY A 171 4.74 -1.09 24.17
#